data_88d794d76c68158ba4627332a1d3dfa9
#
_entry.id   88d794d76c68158ba4627332a1d3dfa9
#
_cell.length_a   1.000
_cell.length_b   1.000
_cell.length_c   1.000
_cell.angle_alpha   90.00
_cell.angle_beta   90.00
_cell.angle_gamma   90.00
#
_symmetry.space_group_name_H-M   'P 1'
#
loop_
_entity.id
_entity.type
_entity.pdbx_description
1 polymer ?
#
loop_
_entity_poly.entity_id
_entity_poly.type
_entity_poly.pdbx_seq_one_letter_code
_entity_poly.pdbx_strand_id
1 'polypeptide(L)'
;MKIAIEAQRIFRKEKHGMDYVALETIRELQKIDQQNEYFILVSPGDDVCLQESANMHIVTVNWPSYPLWEQIGLPLALKKIKPDLLHCTSNTAPVYGNIPLVLTLHDIIFLEKKQGKNQSMYQRLGRFYRKIIVPQILTKCKRIITVSHFECNRISHFLHIDKQLLVAVYNGYSQHFIPIWNAQAITARYIKNHPYLFFLGNTDPKKNTARVLQAYRIYLKKSSQPLPLLIADLKEELSLIHISEPTRP
;
A
#
# COMPACT_ATOMS: atom_id res chain seq x y z
N MET A 1 -14.32 3.38 -23.21
CA MET A 1 -14.68 4.28 -22.08
C MET A 1 -13.49 5.14 -21.70
N LYS A 2 -13.74 6.35 -21.18
CA LYS A 2 -12.71 7.15 -20.50
C LYS A 2 -12.69 6.85 -19.03
N ILE A 3 -11.59 6.34 -18.53
CA ILE A 3 -11.43 5.92 -17.13
C ILE A 3 -10.36 6.79 -16.47
N ALA A 4 -10.73 7.52 -15.42
CA ALA A 4 -9.79 8.24 -14.59
C ALA A 4 -9.35 7.37 -13.40
N ILE A 5 -8.05 7.28 -13.15
CA ILE A 5 -7.50 6.53 -12.01
C ILE A 5 -6.77 7.53 -11.10
N GLU A 6 -7.22 7.64 -9.85
CA GLU A 6 -6.48 8.33 -8.80
C GLU A 6 -5.26 7.49 -8.41
N ALA A 7 -4.07 8.05 -8.61
CA ALA A 7 -2.80 7.42 -8.33
C ALA A 7 -1.79 8.46 -7.78
N GLN A 8 -2.26 9.33 -6.89
CA GLN A 8 -1.54 10.51 -6.42
C GLN A 8 -0.09 10.23 -6.04
N ARG A 9 0.19 9.08 -5.42
CA ARG A 9 1.46 8.81 -4.73
C ARG A 9 2.45 7.95 -5.49
N ILE A 10 2.11 7.52 -6.71
CA ILE A 10 2.98 6.57 -7.43
C ILE A 10 4.33 7.17 -7.86
N PHE A 11 4.45 8.49 -7.95
CA PHE A 11 5.72 9.16 -8.33
C PHE A 11 6.57 9.60 -7.15
N ARG A 12 6.16 9.32 -5.90
CA ARG A 12 7.02 9.61 -4.76
C ARG A 12 8.18 8.61 -4.66
N LYS A 13 9.33 9.06 -4.16
CA LYS A 13 10.53 8.26 -4.00
C LYS A 13 10.30 7.05 -3.09
N GLU A 14 9.70 7.28 -1.93
CA GLU A 14 9.38 6.21 -0.97
C GLU A 14 7.91 5.80 -1.08
N LYS A 15 7.67 4.71 -1.79
CA LYS A 15 6.34 4.14 -1.98
C LYS A 15 5.96 3.19 -0.84
N HIS A 16 4.70 3.18 -0.47
CA HIS A 16 4.11 2.20 0.45
C HIS A 16 3.32 1.14 -0.31
N GLY A 17 2.84 0.10 0.39
CA GLY A 17 2.14 -1.02 -0.23
C GLY A 17 0.98 -0.62 -1.15
N MET A 18 0.13 0.34 -0.73
CA MET A 18 -0.99 0.82 -1.55
C MET A 18 -0.53 1.51 -2.84
N ASP A 19 0.60 2.24 -2.79
CA ASP A 19 1.13 2.93 -3.96
C ASP A 19 1.67 1.92 -4.99
N TYR A 20 2.30 0.83 -4.51
CA TYR A 20 2.73 -0.28 -5.38
C TYR A 20 1.54 -1.03 -5.97
N VAL A 21 0.48 -1.29 -5.19
CA VAL A 21 -0.74 -1.92 -5.73
C VAL A 21 -1.34 -1.07 -6.85
N ALA A 22 -1.46 0.24 -6.65
CA ALA A 22 -1.95 1.15 -7.69
C ALA A 22 -1.03 1.13 -8.92
N LEU A 23 0.28 1.27 -8.74
CA LEU A 23 1.25 1.29 -9.83
C LEU A 23 1.25 0.00 -10.66
N GLU A 24 1.32 -1.16 -10.00
CA GLU A 24 1.34 -2.45 -10.70
C GLU A 24 0.00 -2.74 -11.38
N THR A 25 -1.12 -2.36 -10.77
CA THR A 25 -2.44 -2.46 -11.42
C THR A 25 -2.50 -1.61 -12.69
N ILE A 26 -1.99 -0.38 -12.66
CA ILE A 26 -1.96 0.51 -13.83
C ILE A 26 -1.04 -0.05 -14.91
N ARG A 27 0.13 -0.57 -14.54
CA ARG A 27 1.07 -1.20 -15.49
C ARG A 27 0.46 -2.41 -16.18
N GLU A 28 -0.26 -3.24 -15.44
CA GLU A 28 -0.93 -4.40 -16.05
C GLU A 28 -2.11 -3.97 -16.94
N LEU A 29 -2.92 -3.00 -16.52
CA LEU A 29 -3.96 -2.42 -17.38
C LEU A 29 -3.39 -1.86 -18.68
N GLN A 30 -2.23 -1.20 -18.64
CA GLN A 30 -1.55 -0.67 -19.82
C GLN A 30 -1.16 -1.77 -20.83
N LYS A 31 -0.88 -2.98 -20.33
CA LYS A 31 -0.52 -4.13 -21.18
C LYS A 31 -1.75 -4.84 -21.77
N ILE A 32 -2.80 -5.03 -20.95
CA ILE A 32 -3.90 -5.94 -21.29
C ILE A 32 -5.11 -5.25 -21.89
N ASP A 33 -5.32 -3.95 -21.60
CA ASP A 33 -6.51 -3.23 -22.11
C ASP A 33 -6.10 -2.18 -23.15
N GLN A 34 -6.54 -2.42 -24.38
CA GLN A 34 -6.36 -1.52 -25.53
C GLN A 34 -7.67 -0.87 -25.98
N GLN A 35 -8.79 -1.12 -25.29
CA GLN A 35 -10.12 -0.64 -25.69
C GLN A 35 -10.53 0.62 -24.95
N ASN A 36 -10.07 0.80 -23.69
CA ASN A 36 -10.39 1.94 -22.87
C ASN A 36 -9.28 2.99 -22.91
N GLU A 37 -9.65 4.24 -22.72
CA GLU A 37 -8.74 5.39 -22.59
C GLU A 37 -8.57 5.71 -21.10
N TYR A 38 -7.34 5.76 -20.63
CA TYR A 38 -7.01 5.94 -19.22
C TYR A 38 -6.37 7.29 -18.95
N PHE A 39 -6.80 7.95 -17.89
CA PHE A 39 -6.21 9.20 -17.37
C PHE A 39 -5.72 8.93 -15.95
N ILE A 40 -4.40 8.87 -15.78
CA ILE A 40 -3.75 8.58 -14.49
C ILE A 40 -3.42 9.89 -13.80
N LEU A 41 -4.16 10.21 -12.73
CA LEU A 41 -4.00 11.45 -12.00
C LEU A 41 -2.98 11.26 -10.87
N VAL A 42 -1.88 12.00 -10.95
CA VAL A 42 -0.73 11.89 -10.06
C VAL A 42 -0.35 13.24 -9.45
N SER A 43 0.33 13.23 -8.29
CA SER A 43 1.08 14.41 -7.84
C SER A 43 2.47 14.42 -8.47
N PRO A 44 3.10 15.61 -8.60
CA PRO A 44 4.52 15.69 -8.95
C PRO A 44 5.36 14.86 -7.99
N GLY A 45 6.43 14.23 -8.50
CA GLY A 45 7.37 13.44 -7.71
C GLY A 45 8.64 13.12 -8.49
N ASP A 46 9.69 12.72 -7.76
CA ASP A 46 11.04 12.50 -8.31
C ASP A 46 11.17 11.14 -9.02
N ASP A 47 10.29 10.19 -8.75
CA ASP A 47 10.32 8.85 -9.31
C ASP A 47 9.22 8.66 -10.36
N VAL A 48 9.50 9.10 -11.58
CA VAL A 48 8.60 8.94 -12.74
C VAL A 48 8.67 7.50 -13.25
N CYS A 49 7.98 6.61 -12.56
CA CYS A 49 8.04 5.15 -12.78
C CYS A 49 6.97 4.61 -13.74
N LEU A 50 6.14 5.46 -14.32
CA LEU A 50 5.12 5.13 -15.32
C LEU A 50 5.31 6.02 -16.53
N GLN A 51 5.17 5.46 -17.73
CA GLN A 51 5.21 6.19 -19.00
C GLN A 51 3.85 6.14 -19.68
N GLU A 52 3.54 7.18 -20.45
CA GLU A 52 2.33 7.23 -21.26
C GLU A 52 2.33 6.17 -22.36
N SER A 53 1.17 5.81 -22.85
CA SER A 53 0.97 4.98 -24.04
C SER A 53 -0.15 5.56 -24.90
N ALA A 54 -0.45 4.92 -26.02
CA ALA A 54 -1.47 5.40 -26.96
C ALA A 54 -2.85 5.63 -26.29
N ASN A 55 -3.19 4.82 -25.29
CA ASN A 55 -4.47 4.87 -24.58
C ASN A 55 -4.34 5.21 -23.08
N MET A 56 -3.15 5.60 -22.63
CA MET A 56 -2.92 5.93 -21.19
C MET A 56 -2.15 7.23 -21.06
N HIS A 57 -2.77 8.23 -20.46
CA HIS A 57 -2.28 9.60 -20.31
C HIS A 57 -2.01 9.93 -18.85
N ILE A 58 -0.91 10.61 -18.57
CA ILE A 58 -0.54 11.04 -17.22
C ILE A 58 -0.97 12.49 -16.99
N VAL A 59 -1.81 12.71 -16.00
CA VAL A 59 -2.30 14.03 -15.63
C VAL A 59 -1.72 14.45 -14.29
N THR A 60 -0.76 15.35 -14.31
CA THR A 60 -0.15 15.87 -13.09
C THR A 60 -1.04 16.95 -12.47
N VAL A 61 -1.42 16.71 -11.22
CA VAL A 61 -2.24 17.61 -10.40
C VAL A 61 -1.40 18.07 -9.21
N ASN A 62 -1.11 19.37 -9.13
CA ASN A 62 -0.25 19.93 -8.09
C ASN A 62 -1.08 20.69 -7.05
N TRP A 63 -1.13 20.17 -5.81
CA TRP A 63 -1.80 20.78 -4.66
C TRP A 63 -1.00 20.55 -3.38
N PRO A 64 -1.03 21.48 -2.41
CA PRO A 64 -0.10 21.48 -1.27
C PRO A 64 -0.32 20.38 -0.25
N SER A 65 -1.48 19.74 -0.24
CA SER A 65 -1.80 18.65 0.70
C SER A 65 -2.70 17.60 0.09
N TYR A 66 -2.65 16.37 0.63
CA TYR A 66 -3.49 15.27 0.16
C TYR A 66 -5.00 15.60 0.20
N PRO A 67 -5.57 16.15 1.29
CA PRO A 67 -6.99 16.50 1.31
C PRO A 67 -7.39 17.54 0.25
N LEU A 68 -6.57 18.56 0.04
CA LEU A 68 -6.83 19.58 -0.98
C LEU A 68 -6.66 19.02 -2.39
N TRP A 69 -5.66 18.17 -2.59
CA TRP A 69 -5.45 17.47 -3.84
C TRP A 69 -6.68 16.62 -4.20
N GLU A 70 -7.17 15.81 -3.24
CA GLU A 70 -8.29 14.90 -3.47
C GLU A 70 -9.64 15.62 -3.58
N GLN A 71 -9.90 16.62 -2.71
CA GLN A 71 -11.22 17.25 -2.63
C GLN A 71 -11.40 18.44 -3.58
N ILE A 72 -10.31 19.03 -4.09
CA ILE A 72 -10.36 20.20 -4.98
C ILE A 72 -9.60 19.92 -6.28
N GLY A 73 -8.31 19.58 -6.21
CA GLY A 73 -7.47 19.39 -7.39
C GLY A 73 -7.97 18.28 -8.32
N LEU A 74 -8.27 17.13 -7.75
CA LEU A 74 -8.82 15.99 -8.50
C LEU A 74 -10.18 16.33 -9.17
N PRO A 75 -11.20 16.86 -8.47
CA PRO A 75 -12.45 17.29 -9.12
C PRO A 75 -12.27 18.31 -10.24
N LEU A 76 -11.33 19.25 -10.10
CA LEU A 76 -11.05 20.25 -11.16
C LEU A 76 -10.44 19.59 -12.41
N ALA A 77 -9.53 18.64 -12.23
CA ALA A 77 -8.97 17.85 -13.33
C ALA A 77 -10.05 16.99 -14.01
N LEU A 78 -10.90 16.33 -13.22
CA LEU A 78 -12.00 15.50 -13.73
C LEU A 78 -13.02 16.29 -14.55
N LYS A 79 -13.30 17.55 -14.19
CA LYS A 79 -14.16 18.45 -15.00
C LYS A 79 -13.61 18.69 -16.40
N LYS A 80 -12.28 18.72 -16.57
CA LYS A 80 -11.62 18.89 -17.88
C LYS A 80 -11.61 17.59 -18.67
N ILE A 81 -11.31 16.47 -18.03
CA ILE A 81 -11.18 15.14 -18.64
C ILE A 81 -12.56 14.60 -19.04
N LYS A 82 -13.57 14.80 -18.20
CA LYS A 82 -14.94 14.25 -18.32
C LYS A 82 -14.93 12.73 -18.49
N PRO A 83 -14.37 11.97 -17.52
CA PRO A 83 -14.31 10.53 -17.62
C PRO A 83 -15.70 9.91 -17.37
N ASP A 84 -15.91 8.71 -17.92
CA ASP A 84 -17.11 7.89 -17.69
C ASP A 84 -17.07 7.20 -16.33
N LEU A 85 -15.86 6.96 -15.79
CA LEU A 85 -15.62 6.26 -14.53
C LEU A 85 -14.43 6.88 -13.81
N LEU A 86 -14.52 6.99 -12.49
CA LEU A 86 -13.41 7.30 -11.59
C LEU A 86 -13.07 6.08 -10.74
N HIS A 87 -11.82 5.66 -10.75
CA HIS A 87 -11.28 4.66 -9.84
C HIS A 87 -10.33 5.34 -8.84
N CYS A 88 -10.68 5.33 -7.55
CA CYS A 88 -9.82 5.80 -6.48
C CYS A 88 -9.13 4.63 -5.79
N THR A 89 -7.80 4.66 -5.73
CA THR A 89 -6.97 3.51 -5.31
C THR A 89 -6.48 3.56 -3.86
N SER A 90 -6.74 4.67 -3.14
CA SER A 90 -6.07 4.97 -1.86
C SER A 90 -7.01 5.08 -0.66
N ASN A 91 -8.04 4.24 -0.57
CA ASN A 91 -9.05 4.17 0.52
C ASN A 91 -10.02 5.36 0.59
N THR A 92 -9.78 6.46 -0.09
CA THR A 92 -10.61 7.66 -0.08
C THR A 92 -10.89 8.16 -1.50
N ALA A 93 -11.84 9.07 -1.64
CA ALA A 93 -12.23 9.67 -2.91
C ALA A 93 -12.83 11.07 -2.67
N PRO A 94 -13.02 11.89 -3.71
CA PRO A 94 -13.74 13.14 -3.59
C PRO A 94 -15.17 12.92 -3.09
N VAL A 95 -15.58 13.74 -2.10
CA VAL A 95 -16.95 13.68 -1.56
C VAL A 95 -17.94 14.24 -2.56
N TYR A 96 -17.54 15.23 -3.36
CA TYR A 96 -18.40 15.88 -4.34
C TYR A 96 -18.06 15.43 -5.76
N GLY A 97 -19.08 15.11 -6.54
CA GLY A 97 -19.00 14.71 -7.94
C GLY A 97 -20.08 13.70 -8.31
N ASN A 98 -20.40 13.65 -9.62
CA ASN A 98 -21.43 12.76 -10.18
C ASN A 98 -20.84 11.65 -11.07
N ILE A 99 -19.51 11.54 -11.15
CA ILE A 99 -18.85 10.50 -11.93
C ILE A 99 -19.03 9.16 -11.20
N PRO A 100 -19.43 8.09 -11.88
CA PRO A 100 -19.50 6.75 -11.30
C PRO A 100 -18.18 6.39 -10.63
N LEU A 101 -18.22 5.99 -9.34
CA LEU A 101 -17.04 5.76 -8.53
C LEU A 101 -16.81 4.25 -8.28
N VAL A 102 -15.60 3.80 -8.56
CA VAL A 102 -15.02 2.56 -8.05
C VAL A 102 -13.98 2.93 -7.00
N LEU A 103 -14.05 2.33 -5.82
CA LEU A 103 -13.12 2.57 -4.73
C LEU A 103 -12.33 1.31 -4.40
N THR A 104 -11.01 1.40 -4.35
CA THR A 104 -10.21 0.36 -3.68
C THR A 104 -10.06 0.71 -2.21
N LEU A 105 -10.72 -0.07 -1.35
CA LEU A 105 -10.65 0.02 0.11
C LEU A 105 -9.81 -1.16 0.62
N HIS A 106 -8.53 -0.91 0.86
CA HIS A 106 -7.58 -1.97 1.22
C HIS A 106 -7.87 -2.58 2.59
N ASP A 107 -8.22 -1.75 3.57
CA ASP A 107 -8.54 -2.15 4.94
C ASP A 107 -9.39 -1.08 5.65
N ILE A 108 -9.88 -1.46 6.83
CA ILE A 108 -10.62 -0.56 7.73
C ILE A 108 -9.90 -0.34 9.06
N ILE A 109 -8.58 -0.48 9.07
CA ILE A 109 -7.73 -0.30 10.28
C ILE A 109 -7.92 1.09 10.92
N PHE A 110 -8.26 2.10 10.11
CA PHE A 110 -8.54 3.45 10.61
C PHE A 110 -9.76 3.52 11.55
N LEU A 111 -10.65 2.53 11.54
CA LEU A 111 -11.80 2.41 12.45
C LEU A 111 -11.46 1.72 13.78
N GLU A 112 -10.39 0.91 13.82
CA GLU A 112 -10.01 0.17 15.01
C GLU A 112 -9.61 1.09 16.17
N LYS A 113 -9.81 0.62 17.40
CA LYS A 113 -9.33 1.32 18.61
C LYS A 113 -7.80 1.39 18.57
N LYS A 114 -7.24 2.52 19.03
CA LYS A 114 -5.78 2.74 19.02
C LYS A 114 -5.06 1.64 19.81
N GLN A 115 -4.16 0.94 19.17
CA GLN A 115 -3.14 0.13 19.81
C GLN A 115 -1.80 0.89 19.66
N GLY A 116 -1.30 1.48 20.73
CA GLY A 116 0.02 2.13 20.78
C GLY A 116 0.02 3.64 21.02
N LYS A 117 0.98 4.10 21.85
CA LYS A 117 1.10 5.50 22.27
C LYS A 117 1.84 6.41 21.26
N ASN A 118 2.58 5.86 20.29
CA ASN A 118 3.52 6.60 19.43
C ASN A 118 3.05 6.74 17.98
N GLN A 119 1.90 7.40 17.75
CA GLN A 119 1.51 7.78 16.39
C GLN A 119 1.93 9.23 16.10
N SER A 120 2.55 9.45 14.90
CA SER A 120 2.85 10.80 14.46
C SER A 120 1.57 11.63 14.27
N MET A 121 1.68 12.96 14.38
CA MET A 121 0.56 13.87 14.16
C MET A 121 -0.04 13.68 12.75
N TYR A 122 0.80 13.45 11.75
CA TYR A 122 0.40 13.16 10.37
C TYR A 122 -0.48 11.89 10.28
N GLN A 123 -0.10 10.80 10.94
CA GLN A 123 -0.88 9.56 10.97
C GLN A 123 -2.24 9.76 11.65
N ARG A 124 -2.29 10.58 12.71
CA ARG A 124 -3.54 10.93 13.41
C ARG A 124 -4.50 11.72 12.51
N LEU A 125 -3.98 12.74 11.80
CA LEU A 125 -4.76 13.53 10.86
C LEU A 125 -5.26 12.68 9.68
N GLY A 126 -4.41 11.85 9.10
CA GLY A 126 -4.80 10.94 8.02
C GLY A 126 -5.86 9.92 8.44
N ARG A 127 -5.79 9.42 9.67
CA ARG A 127 -6.82 8.55 10.24
C ARG A 127 -8.15 9.27 10.44
N PHE A 128 -8.10 10.50 10.98
CA PHE A 128 -9.29 11.33 11.18
C PHE A 128 -9.96 11.65 9.85
N TYR A 129 -9.18 12.04 8.85
CA TYR A 129 -9.65 12.29 7.49
C TYR A 129 -10.40 11.08 6.92
N ARG A 130 -9.81 9.87 6.98
CA ARG A 130 -10.48 8.66 6.51
C ARG A 130 -11.78 8.36 7.26
N LYS A 131 -11.82 8.58 8.58
CA LYS A 131 -13.05 8.39 9.37
C LYS A 131 -14.20 9.28 8.93
N ILE A 132 -13.90 10.47 8.42
CA ILE A 132 -14.91 11.41 7.93
C ILE A 132 -15.28 11.09 6.48
N ILE A 133 -14.28 10.88 5.62
CA ILE A 133 -14.50 10.78 4.17
C ILE A 133 -15.10 9.43 3.78
N VAL A 134 -14.56 8.32 4.32
CA VAL A 134 -14.96 6.99 3.86
C VAL A 134 -16.46 6.75 4.00
N PRO A 135 -17.14 7.00 5.13
CA PRO A 135 -18.58 6.79 5.22
C PRO A 135 -19.40 7.58 4.18
N GLN A 136 -18.94 8.79 3.82
CA GLN A 136 -19.65 9.66 2.88
C GLN A 136 -19.54 9.18 1.42
N ILE A 137 -18.42 8.58 1.05
CA ILE A 137 -18.17 8.12 -0.33
C ILE A 137 -18.72 6.72 -0.60
N LEU A 138 -18.82 5.87 0.42
CA LEU A 138 -19.26 4.48 0.25
C LEU A 138 -20.64 4.37 -0.39
N THR A 139 -21.58 5.25 -0.03
CA THR A 139 -22.93 5.28 -0.59
C THR A 139 -22.96 5.70 -2.08
N LYS A 140 -21.87 6.27 -2.58
CA LYS A 140 -21.72 6.71 -3.97
C LYS A 140 -20.99 5.70 -4.84
N CYS A 141 -20.35 4.71 -4.24
CA CYS A 141 -19.59 3.71 -4.96
C CYS A 141 -20.49 2.80 -5.78
N LYS A 142 -20.14 2.60 -7.04
CA LYS A 142 -20.74 1.55 -7.89
C LYS A 142 -20.17 0.18 -7.57
N ARG A 143 -18.89 0.12 -7.19
CA ARG A 143 -18.19 -1.08 -6.68
C ARG A 143 -17.11 -0.67 -5.69
N ILE A 144 -16.84 -1.53 -4.75
CA ILE A 144 -15.76 -1.40 -3.78
C ILE A 144 -14.87 -2.62 -3.94
N ILE A 145 -13.63 -2.39 -4.36
CA ILE A 145 -12.61 -3.42 -4.48
C ILE A 145 -11.88 -3.52 -3.14
N THR A 146 -11.61 -4.72 -2.67
CA THR A 146 -10.77 -4.97 -1.52
C THR A 146 -9.84 -6.16 -1.75
N VAL A 147 -8.80 -6.30 -0.91
CA VAL A 147 -7.67 -7.18 -1.16
C VAL A 147 -7.89 -8.66 -0.81
N SER A 148 -9.02 -9.00 -0.17
CA SER A 148 -9.34 -10.38 0.20
C SER A 148 -10.80 -10.58 0.57
N HIS A 149 -11.27 -11.83 0.53
CA HIS A 149 -12.60 -12.19 1.05
C HIS A 149 -12.72 -11.92 2.56
N PHE A 150 -11.64 -12.02 3.31
CA PHE A 150 -11.61 -11.65 4.73
C PHE A 150 -11.96 -10.17 4.92
N GLU A 151 -11.32 -9.27 4.17
CA GLU A 151 -11.62 -7.84 4.23
C GLU A 151 -13.02 -7.52 3.67
N CYS A 152 -13.53 -8.23 2.64
CA CYS A 152 -14.92 -8.11 2.21
C CYS A 152 -15.88 -8.32 3.38
N ASN A 153 -15.72 -9.40 4.13
CA ASN A 153 -16.59 -9.71 5.28
C ASN A 153 -16.44 -8.66 6.38
N ARG A 154 -15.21 -8.22 6.68
CA ARG A 154 -14.96 -7.16 7.67
C ARG A 154 -15.62 -5.84 7.28
N ILE A 155 -15.39 -5.38 6.04
CA ILE A 155 -15.93 -4.12 5.52
C ILE A 155 -17.45 -4.15 5.55
N SER A 156 -18.07 -5.24 5.04
CA SER A 156 -19.53 -5.41 5.06
C SER A 156 -20.08 -5.33 6.48
N HIS A 157 -19.47 -6.06 7.42
CA HIS A 157 -19.93 -6.12 8.81
C HIS A 157 -19.77 -4.78 9.55
N PHE A 158 -18.58 -4.14 9.47
CA PHE A 158 -18.28 -2.94 10.25
C PHE A 158 -18.88 -1.65 9.67
N LEU A 159 -19.07 -1.61 8.36
CA LEU A 159 -19.58 -0.42 7.66
C LEU A 159 -21.02 -0.59 7.18
N HIS A 160 -21.64 -1.75 7.46
CA HIS A 160 -23.01 -2.09 7.06
C HIS A 160 -23.26 -1.93 5.56
N ILE A 161 -22.31 -2.39 4.74
CA ILE A 161 -22.36 -2.31 3.28
C ILE A 161 -22.87 -3.63 2.72
N ASP A 162 -23.73 -3.55 1.69
CA ASP A 162 -24.16 -4.72 0.95
C ASP A 162 -22.96 -5.44 0.32
N LYS A 163 -22.85 -6.73 0.56
CA LYS A 163 -21.78 -7.58 0.00
C LYS A 163 -21.74 -7.57 -1.53
N GLN A 164 -22.87 -7.32 -2.19
CA GLN A 164 -22.95 -7.24 -3.65
C GLN A 164 -22.15 -6.06 -4.22
N LEU A 165 -21.90 -5.01 -3.43
CA LEU A 165 -21.04 -3.89 -3.81
C LEU A 165 -19.55 -4.20 -3.67
N LEU A 166 -19.19 -5.24 -2.90
CA LEU A 166 -17.82 -5.60 -2.57
C LEU A 166 -17.29 -6.67 -3.52
N VAL A 167 -16.07 -6.46 -4.01
CA VAL A 167 -15.34 -7.41 -4.86
C VAL A 167 -13.96 -7.65 -4.26
N ALA A 168 -13.64 -8.91 -3.95
CA ALA A 168 -12.29 -9.27 -3.54
C ALA A 168 -11.39 -9.46 -4.76
N VAL A 169 -10.36 -8.63 -4.88
CA VAL A 169 -9.30 -8.76 -5.87
C VAL A 169 -7.99 -8.93 -5.11
N TYR A 170 -7.44 -10.14 -5.12
CA TYR A 170 -6.20 -10.43 -4.43
C TYR A 170 -5.03 -9.73 -5.11
N ASN A 171 -4.11 -9.20 -4.31
CA ASN A 171 -2.88 -8.64 -4.84
C ASN A 171 -2.03 -9.75 -5.47
N GLY A 172 -1.50 -9.47 -6.65
CA GLY A 172 -0.47 -10.28 -7.26
C GLY A 172 0.92 -9.97 -6.69
N TYR A 173 1.94 -10.47 -7.34
CA TYR A 173 3.33 -10.13 -7.08
C TYR A 173 3.95 -9.48 -8.32
N SER A 174 4.91 -8.58 -8.10
CA SER A 174 5.60 -7.91 -9.20
C SER A 174 6.54 -8.88 -9.92
N GLN A 175 6.67 -8.71 -11.24
CA GLN A 175 7.62 -9.44 -12.08
C GLN A 175 9.10 -9.26 -11.65
N HIS A 176 9.38 -8.29 -10.78
CA HIS A 176 10.71 -8.12 -10.16
C HIS A 176 11.05 -9.21 -9.13
N PHE A 177 10.04 -9.93 -8.61
CA PHE A 177 10.25 -11.07 -7.70
C PHE A 177 10.47 -12.36 -8.47
N ILE A 178 11.58 -12.41 -9.20
CA ILE A 178 12.03 -13.61 -9.92
C ILE A 178 13.28 -14.19 -9.25
N PRO A 179 13.49 -15.51 -9.33
CA PRO A 179 14.76 -16.11 -8.91
C PRO A 179 15.93 -15.46 -9.66
N ILE A 180 16.91 -14.96 -8.92
CA ILE A 180 18.11 -14.35 -9.49
C ILE A 180 19.21 -15.42 -9.52
N TRP A 181 19.78 -15.69 -10.70
CA TRP A 181 20.84 -16.70 -10.88
C TRP A 181 22.07 -16.47 -10.00
N ASN A 182 22.36 -15.23 -9.65
CA ASN A 182 23.48 -14.86 -8.79
C ASN A 182 23.04 -14.37 -7.40
N ALA A 183 21.99 -14.97 -6.83
CA ALA A 183 21.48 -14.61 -5.51
C ALA A 183 22.54 -14.77 -4.40
N GLN A 184 23.47 -15.72 -4.55
CA GLN A 184 24.55 -15.93 -3.61
C GLN A 184 25.49 -14.73 -3.48
N ALA A 185 25.79 -14.00 -4.56
CA ALA A 185 26.63 -12.81 -4.50
C ALA A 185 25.94 -11.64 -3.74
N ILE A 186 24.62 -11.60 -3.78
CA ILE A 186 23.82 -10.60 -3.04
C ILE A 186 23.75 -10.98 -1.56
N THR A 187 23.43 -12.23 -1.28
CA THR A 187 23.32 -12.72 0.11
C THR A 187 24.65 -12.75 0.83
N ALA A 188 25.76 -13.00 0.11
CA ALA A 188 27.12 -13.00 0.68
C ALA A 188 27.52 -11.65 1.31
N ARG A 189 26.87 -10.55 0.91
CA ARG A 189 27.08 -9.21 1.53
C ARG A 189 26.56 -9.16 2.96
N TYR A 190 25.58 -9.98 3.30
CA TYR A 190 24.91 -10.00 4.60
C TYR A 190 25.22 -11.28 5.39
N ILE A 191 25.29 -12.40 4.71
CA ILE A 191 25.49 -13.73 5.30
C ILE A 191 26.40 -14.54 4.38
N LYS A 192 27.59 -14.92 4.86
CA LYS A 192 28.59 -15.69 4.11
C LYS A 192 28.06 -17.10 3.73
N ASN A 193 27.30 -17.19 2.63
CA ASN A 193 26.82 -18.45 2.02
C ASN A 193 26.25 -19.52 2.96
N HIS A 194 25.66 -19.11 4.08
CA HIS A 194 24.98 -20.01 5.01
C HIS A 194 23.46 -19.94 4.81
N PRO A 195 22.72 -21.03 5.01
CA PRO A 195 21.29 -20.97 5.19
C PRO A 195 20.91 -19.99 6.30
N TYR A 196 19.80 -19.26 6.14
CA TYR A 196 19.37 -18.25 7.10
C TYR A 196 17.84 -18.20 7.23
N LEU A 197 17.37 -17.66 8.34
CA LEU A 197 15.99 -17.26 8.53
C LEU A 197 15.85 -15.80 8.11
N PHE A 198 14.78 -15.47 7.36
CA PHE A 198 14.50 -14.11 6.93
C PHE A 198 13.21 -13.62 7.56
N PHE A 199 13.22 -12.41 8.10
CA PHE A 199 12.04 -11.76 8.66
C PHE A 199 11.95 -10.31 8.18
N LEU A 200 10.82 -9.96 7.55
CA LEU A 200 10.50 -8.59 7.21
C LEU A 200 9.79 -7.93 8.40
N GLY A 201 10.59 -7.29 9.26
CA GLY A 201 10.14 -6.64 10.48
C GLY A 201 10.02 -5.12 10.33
N ASN A 202 9.49 -4.47 11.33
CA ASN A 202 9.67 -3.05 11.60
C ASN A 202 9.23 -2.74 13.04
N THR A 203 9.17 -1.45 13.40
CA THR A 203 8.78 -0.98 14.74
C THR A 203 7.28 -0.97 14.99
N ASP A 204 6.45 -1.22 13.97
CA ASP A 204 4.99 -1.28 14.16
C ASP A 204 4.64 -2.52 15.01
N PRO A 205 3.92 -2.38 16.12
CA PRO A 205 3.49 -3.50 16.96
C PRO A 205 2.77 -4.63 16.19
N LYS A 206 2.12 -4.32 15.07
CA LYS A 206 1.45 -5.29 14.20
C LYS A 206 2.41 -6.29 13.55
N LYS A 207 3.66 -5.89 13.32
CA LYS A 207 4.70 -6.77 12.78
C LYS A 207 5.23 -7.77 13.80
N ASN A 208 4.94 -7.52 15.09
CA ASN A 208 5.26 -8.42 16.19
C ASN A 208 6.75 -8.79 16.31
N THR A 209 7.63 -7.87 15.88
CA THR A 209 9.08 -8.05 15.83
C THR A 209 9.65 -8.51 17.18
N ALA A 210 9.16 -7.97 18.30
CA ALA A 210 9.61 -8.36 19.63
C ALA A 210 9.39 -9.86 19.93
N ARG A 211 8.24 -10.42 19.54
CA ARG A 211 7.97 -11.86 19.73
C ARG A 211 8.81 -12.72 18.79
N VAL A 212 9.10 -12.26 17.58
CA VAL A 212 10.01 -12.97 16.66
C VAL A 212 11.41 -13.06 17.30
N LEU A 213 11.92 -11.97 17.88
CA LEU A 213 13.20 -11.97 18.59
C LEU A 213 13.20 -12.90 19.83
N GLN A 214 12.10 -12.90 20.59
CA GLN A 214 11.95 -13.83 21.72
C GLN A 214 11.94 -15.29 21.26
N ALA A 215 11.21 -15.60 20.19
CA ALA A 215 11.17 -16.94 19.60
C ALA A 215 12.56 -17.36 19.08
N TYR A 216 13.25 -16.45 18.40
CA TYR A 216 14.61 -16.70 17.92
C TYR A 216 15.59 -16.94 19.07
N ARG A 217 15.49 -16.21 20.18
CA ARG A 217 16.29 -16.48 21.39
C ARG A 217 16.06 -17.88 21.96
N ILE A 218 14.81 -18.36 21.94
CA ILE A 218 14.48 -19.73 22.36
C ILE A 218 15.08 -20.75 21.37
N TYR A 219 14.98 -20.47 20.07
CA TYR A 219 15.56 -21.30 19.03
C TYR A 219 17.07 -21.44 19.18
N LEU A 220 17.80 -20.35 19.42
CA LEU A 220 19.27 -20.38 19.67
C LEU A 220 19.66 -21.30 20.84
N LYS A 221 18.81 -21.34 21.90
CA LYS A 221 19.09 -22.22 23.07
C LYS A 221 18.79 -23.69 22.82
N LYS A 222 17.90 -24.02 21.88
CA LYS A 222 17.44 -25.40 21.64
C LYS A 222 18.09 -26.04 20.45
N SER A 223 18.63 -25.30 19.51
CA SER A 223 19.24 -25.81 18.29
C SER A 223 20.76 -26.07 18.52
N SER A 224 21.25 -27.21 18.10
CA SER A 224 22.68 -27.52 18.07
C SER A 224 23.40 -26.76 16.94
N GLN A 225 22.71 -26.43 15.87
CA GLN A 225 23.21 -25.67 14.72
C GLN A 225 22.21 -24.56 14.33
N PRO A 226 22.16 -23.47 15.09
CA PRO A 226 21.19 -22.44 14.84
C PRO A 226 21.52 -21.64 13.56
N LEU A 227 20.50 -21.44 12.74
CA LEU A 227 20.59 -20.57 11.58
C LEU A 227 20.58 -19.10 12.00
N PRO A 228 21.36 -18.22 11.35
CA PRO A 228 21.30 -16.79 11.59
C PRO A 228 19.94 -16.20 11.15
N LEU A 229 19.48 -15.17 11.85
CA LEU A 229 18.26 -14.43 11.52
C LEU A 229 18.62 -13.10 10.85
N LEU A 230 18.19 -12.93 9.61
CA LEU A 230 18.28 -11.67 8.88
C LEU A 230 16.96 -10.93 8.99
N ILE A 231 16.99 -9.70 9.48
CA ILE A 231 15.80 -8.86 9.63
C ILE A 231 15.93 -7.64 8.72
N ALA A 232 14.99 -7.46 7.82
CA ALA A 232 14.89 -6.27 6.99
C ALA A 232 13.87 -5.26 7.57
N ASP A 233 13.97 -3.98 7.15
CA ASP A 233 13.07 -2.87 7.52
C ASP A 233 13.15 -2.46 9.01
N LEU A 234 14.31 -2.69 9.67
CA LEU A 234 14.61 -2.10 10.97
C LEU A 234 15.45 -0.84 10.76
N LYS A 235 15.12 0.22 11.49
CA LYS A 235 15.98 1.41 11.56
C LYS A 235 17.29 1.07 12.28
N GLU A 236 18.38 1.66 11.81
CA GLU A 236 19.73 1.41 12.30
C GLU A 236 19.86 1.58 13.84
N GLU A 237 19.19 2.59 14.40
CA GLU A 237 19.11 2.87 15.84
C GLU A 237 18.54 1.69 16.67
N LEU A 238 17.67 0.88 16.06
CA LEU A 238 17.07 -0.28 16.72
C LEU A 238 17.90 -1.54 16.53
N SER A 239 18.71 -1.61 15.48
CA SER A 239 19.63 -2.72 15.29
C SER A 239 20.73 -2.71 16.36
N LEU A 240 21.19 -1.54 16.79
CA LEU A 240 22.18 -1.38 17.85
C LEU A 240 21.67 -1.74 19.26
N ILE A 241 20.36 -1.57 19.53
CA ILE A 241 19.77 -1.92 20.82
C ILE A 241 19.59 -3.44 20.98
N HIS A 242 19.54 -4.20 19.89
CA HIS A 242 19.27 -5.64 19.88
C HIS A 242 20.47 -6.52 19.51
N ILE A 243 21.61 -5.92 19.13
CA ILE A 243 22.90 -6.58 18.94
C ILE A 243 23.76 -6.42 20.23
N SER A 244 23.18 -6.60 21.40
CA SER A 244 24.01 -7.05 22.51
C SER A 244 24.26 -8.54 22.25
N GLU A 245 25.47 -8.87 21.84
CA GLU A 245 25.94 -10.25 21.77
C GLU A 245 25.56 -10.99 23.05
N PRO A 246 25.04 -12.22 22.97
CA PRO A 246 25.00 -13.06 24.13
C PRO A 246 26.46 -13.23 24.53
N THR A 247 26.87 -12.59 25.63
CA THR A 247 28.11 -12.90 26.30
C THR A 247 28.15 -14.41 26.46
N ARG A 248 29.02 -15.05 25.71
CA ARG A 248 29.37 -16.47 25.95
C ARG A 248 29.90 -16.56 27.36
N PRO A 249 29.44 -17.56 28.16
CA PRO A 249 30.13 -17.92 29.40
C PRO A 249 31.52 -18.43 29.12
#